data_e889cf9bafb82772616a1ed24c38a2a0
#
_entry.id   e889cf9bafb82772616a1ed24c38a2a0
#
_cell.length_a   1.000
_cell.length_b   1.000
_cell.length_c   1.000
_cell.angle_alpha   90.00
_cell.angle_beta   90.00
_cell.angle_gamma   90.00
#
_symmetry.space_group_name_H-M   'P 1'
#
loop_
_entity.id
_entity.type
_entity.pdbx_description
1 polymer ?
#
loop_
_entity_poly.entity_id
_entity_poly.type
_entity_poly.pdbx_seq_one_letter_code
_entity_poly.pdbx_strand_id
1 'polypeptide(L)'
;GTRVRISRELLMQLISTVPPEFTLHARNPERTVQVGGKNQIFVPMYGAPYVRDLDNNRRYGSLEDLNNFHKLAYMLPALHSSSSICCEPMEVAVPKRHLHIIDSALTHSDKPFMGIVTSKERAEDVMKMAGIVFGDGFVKDNTVVVSITNCNSPLVWDQTMLDAMRVYASHNQPIIAAP
;
A
#
# COMPACT_ATOMS: atom_id res chain seq x y z
N GLY A 1 -13.50 -15.63 -18.35
CA GLY A 1 -13.45 -14.17 -18.20
C GLY A 1 -14.02 -13.47 -19.41
N THR A 2 -14.55 -12.28 -19.21
CA THR A 2 -15.13 -11.47 -20.29
C THR A 2 -14.11 -10.42 -20.72
N ARG A 3 -13.92 -10.27 -22.04
CA ARG A 3 -13.09 -9.19 -22.58
C ARG A 3 -13.90 -7.90 -22.65
N VAL A 4 -13.35 -6.83 -22.10
CA VAL A 4 -13.90 -5.48 -22.24
C VAL A 4 -13.09 -4.74 -23.30
N ARG A 5 -13.78 -4.06 -24.21
CA ARG A 5 -13.18 -3.17 -25.20
C ARG A 5 -13.50 -1.74 -24.83
N ILE A 6 -12.48 -0.93 -24.70
CA ILE A 6 -12.59 0.49 -24.37
C ILE A 6 -12.04 1.29 -25.54
N SER A 7 -12.75 2.33 -25.99
CA SER A 7 -12.23 3.18 -27.04
C SER A 7 -11.03 3.99 -26.53
N ARG A 8 -10.12 4.33 -27.43
CA ARG A 8 -8.95 5.15 -27.08
C ARG A 8 -9.38 6.51 -26.50
N GLU A 9 -10.40 7.10 -27.10
CA GLU A 9 -10.93 8.42 -26.71
C GLU A 9 -11.43 8.40 -25.26
N LEU A 10 -12.27 7.42 -24.92
CA LEU A 10 -12.78 7.26 -23.55
C LEU A 10 -11.65 6.98 -22.56
N LEU A 11 -10.69 6.11 -22.92
CA LEU A 11 -9.55 5.80 -22.06
C LEU A 11 -8.72 7.07 -21.79
N MET A 12 -8.39 7.84 -22.83
CA MET A 12 -7.61 9.07 -22.67
C MET A 12 -8.38 10.14 -21.89
N GLN A 13 -9.68 10.25 -22.07
CA GLN A 13 -10.54 11.14 -21.30
C GLN A 13 -10.49 10.78 -19.81
N LEU A 14 -10.63 9.48 -19.47
CA LEU A 14 -10.57 9.03 -18.08
C LEU A 14 -9.17 9.22 -17.46
N ILE A 15 -8.10 8.90 -18.20
CA ILE A 15 -6.72 9.11 -17.72
C ILE A 15 -6.44 10.59 -17.47
N SER A 16 -6.97 11.51 -18.27
CA SER A 16 -6.75 12.94 -18.09
C SER A 16 -7.38 13.50 -16.81
N THR A 17 -8.26 12.77 -16.15
CA THR A 17 -8.83 13.14 -14.84
C THR A 17 -7.90 12.81 -13.67
N VAL A 18 -6.87 11.99 -13.89
CA VAL A 18 -5.92 11.61 -12.83
C VAL A 18 -4.99 12.78 -12.53
N PRO A 19 -4.88 13.21 -11.26
CA PRO A 19 -3.97 14.28 -10.91
C PRO A 19 -2.52 13.90 -11.23
N PRO A 20 -1.72 14.80 -11.84
CA PRO A 20 -0.31 14.52 -12.13
C PRO A 20 0.56 14.46 -10.86
N GLU A 21 0.09 15.07 -9.80
CA GLU A 21 0.75 15.13 -8.49
C GLU A 21 -0.30 15.07 -7.38
N PHE A 22 0.07 14.50 -6.25
CA PHE A 22 -0.75 14.51 -5.04
C PHE A 22 0.12 14.45 -3.79
N THR A 23 -0.44 14.89 -2.66
CA THR A 23 0.22 14.81 -1.36
C THR A 23 -0.19 13.52 -0.66
N LEU A 24 0.76 12.68 -0.28
CA LEU A 24 0.54 11.50 0.56
C LEU A 24 0.89 11.87 2.00
N HIS A 25 -0.13 12.00 2.83
CA HIS A 25 0.00 12.46 4.20
C HIS A 25 0.54 11.36 5.12
N ALA A 26 1.50 11.73 5.95
CA ALA A 26 2.04 10.91 7.02
C ALA A 26 1.38 11.27 8.37
N ARG A 27 1.50 10.40 9.38
CA ARG A 27 1.08 10.73 10.77
C ARG A 27 1.88 11.91 11.31
N ASN A 28 3.18 11.93 11.03
CA ASN A 28 4.00 13.10 11.28
C ASN A 28 3.96 14.01 10.03
N PRO A 29 3.40 15.22 10.12
CA PRO A 29 3.31 16.12 8.98
C PRO A 29 4.66 16.41 8.29
N GLU A 30 5.77 16.40 9.04
CA GLU A 30 7.12 16.62 8.50
C GLU A 30 7.59 15.49 7.57
N ARG A 31 6.92 14.33 7.62
CA ARG A 31 7.22 13.15 6.78
C ARG A 31 6.21 12.97 5.65
N THR A 32 5.30 13.92 5.49
CA THR A 32 4.38 13.98 4.35
C THR A 32 5.17 14.14 3.05
N VAL A 33 4.78 13.42 2.01
CA VAL A 33 5.51 13.38 0.75
C VAL A 33 4.65 13.85 -0.42
N GLN A 34 5.28 14.53 -1.38
CA GLN A 34 4.67 14.89 -2.65
C GLN A 34 4.97 13.79 -3.67
N VAL A 35 3.92 13.17 -4.22
CA VAL A 35 4.03 12.09 -5.21
C VAL A 35 3.71 12.63 -6.59
N GLY A 36 4.47 12.23 -7.59
CA GLY A 36 4.28 12.64 -8.99
C GLY A 36 5.21 13.78 -9.42
N GLY A 37 5.00 14.30 -10.62
CA GLY A 37 5.84 15.33 -11.22
C GLY A 37 7.30 14.89 -11.36
N LYS A 38 8.22 15.63 -10.74
CA LYS A 38 9.65 15.32 -10.71
C LYS A 38 10.12 14.66 -9.42
N ASN A 39 9.19 14.35 -8.51
CA ASN A 39 9.52 13.75 -7.22
C ASN A 39 9.77 12.25 -7.35
N GLN A 40 10.84 11.76 -6.73
CA GLN A 40 11.12 10.33 -6.60
C GLN A 40 10.83 9.88 -5.18
N ILE A 41 9.98 8.87 -5.05
CA ILE A 41 9.60 8.30 -3.76
C ILE A 41 10.20 6.91 -3.64
N PHE A 42 11.05 6.70 -2.64
CA PHE A 42 11.65 5.41 -2.33
C PHE A 42 10.86 4.73 -1.22
N VAL A 43 10.49 3.48 -1.47
CA VAL A 43 9.76 2.63 -0.54
C VAL A 43 10.50 1.30 -0.34
N PRO A 44 10.39 0.64 0.82
CA PRO A 44 10.91 -0.72 0.98
C PRO A 44 10.23 -1.69 0.03
N MET A 45 10.82 -2.89 -0.12
CA MET A 45 10.21 -3.98 -0.88
C MET A 45 8.82 -4.33 -0.33
N TYR A 46 8.01 -4.98 -1.15
CA TYR A 46 6.64 -5.34 -0.82
C TYR A 46 6.36 -6.82 -1.17
N GLY A 47 5.80 -7.55 -0.20
CA GLY A 47 5.26 -8.89 -0.42
C GLY A 47 6.27 -10.04 -0.36
N ALA A 48 7.43 -9.88 0.28
CA ALA A 48 8.40 -10.96 0.41
C ALA A 48 7.99 -11.98 1.48
N PRO A 49 7.85 -13.29 1.15
CA PRO A 49 7.52 -14.30 2.15
C PRO A 49 8.72 -14.80 2.96
N TYR A 50 9.93 -14.48 2.50
CA TYR A 50 11.18 -14.92 3.10
C TYR A 50 12.06 -13.77 3.52
N VAL A 51 12.85 -14.01 4.56
CA VAL A 51 13.94 -13.16 5.02
C VAL A 51 15.27 -13.92 4.93
N ARG A 52 16.38 -13.18 4.80
CA ARG A 52 17.73 -13.69 4.97
C ARG A 52 18.41 -12.97 6.12
N ASP A 53 19.08 -13.70 6.96
CA ASP A 53 19.94 -13.14 8.00
C ASP A 53 21.35 -12.80 7.46
N LEU A 54 22.19 -12.27 8.34
CA LEU A 54 23.56 -11.89 7.99
C LEU A 54 24.45 -13.10 7.65
N ASP A 55 24.10 -14.30 8.14
CA ASP A 55 24.78 -15.55 7.83
C ASP A 55 24.25 -16.20 6.55
N ASN A 56 23.37 -15.48 5.81
CA ASN A 56 22.76 -15.90 4.56
C ASN A 56 21.77 -17.09 4.68
N ASN A 57 21.29 -17.39 5.90
CA ASN A 57 20.23 -18.37 6.08
C ASN A 57 18.88 -17.80 5.63
N ARG A 58 18.15 -18.59 4.86
CA ARG A 58 16.81 -18.23 4.38
C ARG A 58 15.74 -18.90 5.22
N ARG A 59 14.82 -18.14 5.74
CA ARG A 59 13.64 -18.63 6.47
C ARG A 59 12.39 -17.82 6.14
N TYR A 60 11.23 -18.28 6.53
CA TYR A 60 10.02 -17.47 6.47
C TYR A 60 10.14 -16.25 7.38
N GLY A 61 9.52 -15.16 6.94
CA GLY A 61 9.41 -13.94 7.73
C GLY A 61 8.49 -14.12 8.93
N SER A 62 8.80 -13.43 10.02
CA SER A 62 8.02 -13.38 11.25
C SER A 62 7.44 -11.99 11.47
N LEU A 63 6.51 -11.86 12.44
CA LEU A 63 6.00 -10.56 12.87
C LEU A 63 7.11 -9.69 13.49
N GLU A 64 8.05 -10.32 14.17
CA GLU A 64 9.22 -9.63 14.70
C GLU A 64 10.10 -9.05 13.58
N ASP A 65 10.35 -9.84 12.52
CA ASP A 65 11.08 -9.35 11.34
C ASP A 65 10.36 -8.16 10.71
N LEU A 66 9.06 -8.27 10.52
CA LEU A 66 8.24 -7.18 9.97
C LEU A 66 8.34 -5.91 10.81
N ASN A 67 8.21 -6.05 12.14
CA ASN A 67 8.36 -4.94 13.07
C ASN A 67 9.75 -4.29 12.97
N ASN A 68 10.80 -5.10 12.84
CA ASN A 68 12.17 -4.63 12.70
C ASN A 68 12.39 -3.93 11.35
N PHE A 69 11.81 -4.42 10.25
CA PHE A 69 11.86 -3.75 8.95
C PHE A 69 11.13 -2.40 8.98
N HIS A 70 9.99 -2.29 9.65
CA HIS A 70 9.31 -0.99 9.81
C HIS A 70 10.14 0.00 10.64
N LYS A 71 10.80 -0.45 11.72
CA LYS A 71 11.73 0.38 12.50
C LYS A 71 12.94 0.82 11.66
N LEU A 72 13.50 -0.08 10.85
CA LEU A 72 14.58 0.27 9.92
C LEU A 72 14.12 1.28 8.88
N ALA A 73 12.96 1.07 8.26
CA ALA A 73 12.38 2.01 7.30
C ALA A 73 12.13 3.39 7.93
N TYR A 74 11.66 3.42 9.19
CA TYR A 74 11.51 4.65 9.95
C TYR A 74 12.83 5.39 10.15
N MET A 75 13.91 4.68 10.51
CA MET A 75 15.22 5.24 10.79
C MET A 75 16.00 5.69 9.55
N LEU A 76 15.68 5.15 8.37
CA LEU A 76 16.39 5.44 7.13
C LEU A 76 15.80 6.68 6.45
N PRO A 77 16.49 7.83 6.40
CA PRO A 77 15.94 9.06 5.81
C PRO A 77 15.75 8.95 4.29
N ALA A 78 16.49 8.07 3.61
CA ALA A 78 16.33 7.82 2.18
C ALA A 78 15.02 7.11 1.81
N LEU A 79 14.35 6.46 2.76
CA LEU A 79 13.03 5.84 2.55
C LEU A 79 11.94 6.82 2.93
N HIS A 80 11.02 7.10 2.01
CA HIS A 80 9.95 8.06 2.18
C HIS A 80 8.67 7.44 2.74
N SER A 81 8.56 6.10 2.71
CA SER A 81 7.43 5.32 3.22
C SER A 81 7.93 4.13 4.02
N SER A 82 7.14 3.65 4.96
CA SER A 82 7.40 2.39 5.65
C SER A 82 6.94 1.17 4.87
N SER A 83 6.21 1.35 3.75
CA SER A 83 5.48 0.26 3.09
C SER A 83 4.42 -0.35 4.04
N SER A 84 4.06 -1.61 3.87
CA SER A 84 3.32 -2.40 4.87
C SER A 84 3.81 -3.84 4.90
N ILE A 85 3.96 -4.50 3.76
CA ILE A 85 4.38 -5.91 3.70
C ILE A 85 5.87 -6.00 3.36
N CYS A 86 6.74 -5.45 4.20
CA CYS A 86 8.19 -5.60 4.01
C CYS A 86 8.61 -7.08 4.03
N CYS A 87 7.96 -7.88 4.86
CA CYS A 87 7.92 -9.34 4.74
C CYS A 87 6.58 -9.87 5.26
N GLU A 88 6.18 -11.06 4.79
CA GLU A 88 4.97 -11.72 5.29
C GLU A 88 5.25 -12.38 6.65
N PRO A 89 4.49 -12.05 7.71
CA PRO A 89 4.58 -12.73 9.01
C PRO A 89 3.87 -14.08 8.93
N MET A 90 4.59 -15.10 8.46
CA MET A 90 4.01 -16.40 8.07
C MET A 90 3.43 -17.20 9.23
N GLU A 91 3.86 -16.94 10.47
CA GLU A 91 3.28 -17.55 11.67
C GLU A 91 1.92 -16.97 12.06
N VAL A 92 1.57 -15.79 11.55
CA VAL A 92 0.27 -15.20 11.82
C VAL A 92 -0.80 -15.83 10.94
N ALA A 93 -1.91 -16.25 11.53
CA ALA A 93 -3.03 -16.85 10.81
C ALA A 93 -3.56 -15.95 9.70
N VAL A 94 -3.73 -16.48 8.50
CA VAL A 94 -4.12 -15.75 7.28
C VAL A 94 -5.30 -14.80 7.46
N PRO A 95 -6.40 -15.17 8.17
CA PRO A 95 -7.54 -14.25 8.34
C PRO A 95 -7.23 -12.96 9.10
N LYS A 96 -6.21 -12.95 9.97
CA LYS A 96 -5.82 -11.81 10.80
C LYS A 96 -4.50 -11.17 10.39
N ARG A 97 -3.76 -11.79 9.51
CA ARG A 97 -2.41 -11.37 9.11
C ARG A 97 -2.35 -9.91 8.65
N HIS A 98 -3.31 -9.49 7.83
CA HIS A 98 -3.38 -8.11 7.33
C HIS A 98 -3.52 -7.06 8.44
N LEU A 99 -4.24 -7.38 9.52
CA LEU A 99 -4.38 -6.47 10.66
C LEU A 99 -3.06 -6.28 11.38
N HIS A 100 -2.31 -7.37 11.62
CA HIS A 100 -0.97 -7.29 12.23
C HIS A 100 0.04 -6.57 11.35
N ILE A 101 -0.07 -6.72 10.03
CA ILE A 101 0.81 -6.01 9.07
C ILE A 101 0.57 -4.50 9.16
N ILE A 102 -0.67 -4.05 9.10
CA ILE A 102 -1.00 -2.62 9.17
C ILE A 102 -0.72 -2.06 10.56
N ASP A 103 -1.04 -2.79 11.62
CA ASP A 103 -0.71 -2.41 12.99
C ASP A 103 0.81 -2.20 13.16
N SER A 104 1.63 -3.12 12.64
CA SER A 104 3.08 -2.99 12.65
C SER A 104 3.55 -1.73 11.91
N ALA A 105 3.03 -1.44 10.72
CA ALA A 105 3.38 -0.25 9.97
C ALA A 105 3.02 1.04 10.73
N LEU A 106 1.82 1.08 11.30
CA LEU A 106 1.31 2.24 12.03
C LEU A 106 1.99 2.43 13.39
N THR A 107 2.39 1.35 14.09
CA THR A 107 2.99 1.43 15.41
C THR A 107 4.48 1.79 15.35
N HIS A 108 5.21 1.24 14.38
CA HIS A 108 6.68 1.35 14.31
C HIS A 108 7.19 2.44 13.36
N SER A 109 6.29 3.14 12.65
CA SER A 109 6.66 4.25 11.78
C SER A 109 5.58 5.33 11.77
N ASP A 110 5.97 6.58 11.65
CA ASP A 110 5.08 7.73 11.42
C ASP A 110 5.09 8.21 9.95
N LYS A 111 5.81 7.48 9.08
CA LYS A 111 5.87 7.71 7.63
C LYS A 111 4.60 7.22 6.94
N PRO A 112 4.35 7.62 5.68
CA PRO A 112 3.30 7.04 4.86
C PRO A 112 3.42 5.52 4.78
N PHE A 113 2.30 4.82 4.66
CA PHE A 113 2.24 3.38 4.56
C PHE A 113 1.43 2.93 3.34
N MET A 114 1.49 1.64 3.02
CA MET A 114 0.79 1.06 1.87
C MET A 114 -0.40 0.21 2.33
N GLY A 115 -1.44 0.20 1.50
CA GLY A 115 -2.63 -0.62 1.70
C GLY A 115 -2.44 -2.07 1.27
N ILE A 116 -3.44 -2.91 1.59
CA ILE A 116 -3.48 -4.33 1.25
C ILE A 116 -4.63 -4.57 0.26
N VAL A 117 -4.36 -5.35 -0.79
CA VAL A 117 -5.29 -5.57 -1.93
C VAL A 117 -5.70 -7.03 -2.10
N THR A 118 -5.45 -7.87 -1.12
CA THR A 118 -5.68 -9.32 -1.20
C THR A 118 -7.13 -9.76 -0.93
N SER A 119 -8.01 -8.86 -0.57
CA SER A 119 -9.47 -8.97 -0.65
C SER A 119 -10.12 -7.60 -0.41
N LYS A 120 -11.42 -7.49 -0.75
CA LYS A 120 -12.25 -6.31 -0.46
C LYS A 120 -12.28 -6.00 1.03
N GLU A 121 -12.57 -6.99 1.85
CA GLU A 121 -12.71 -6.86 3.31
C GLU A 121 -11.42 -6.37 3.95
N ARG A 122 -10.26 -6.86 3.46
CA ARG A 122 -8.95 -6.42 3.96
C ARG A 122 -8.65 -4.98 3.60
N ALA A 123 -9.04 -4.55 2.39
CA ALA A 123 -8.93 -3.15 1.99
C ALA A 123 -9.84 -2.25 2.85
N GLU A 124 -11.07 -2.69 3.16
CA GLU A 124 -11.98 -1.99 4.06
C GLU A 124 -11.41 -1.89 5.49
N ASP A 125 -10.78 -2.95 5.99
CA ASP A 125 -10.13 -2.94 7.30
C ASP A 125 -8.94 -1.98 7.35
N VAL A 126 -8.14 -1.91 6.28
CA VAL A 126 -7.07 -0.89 6.16
C VAL A 126 -7.64 0.51 6.27
N MET A 127 -8.74 0.81 5.57
CA MET A 127 -9.37 2.13 5.61
C MET A 127 -9.94 2.46 6.99
N LYS A 128 -10.54 1.49 7.70
CA LYS A 128 -10.98 1.67 9.09
C LYS A 128 -9.81 1.95 10.03
N MET A 129 -8.69 1.21 9.90
CA MET A 129 -7.48 1.46 10.69
C MET A 129 -6.89 2.85 10.40
N ALA A 130 -6.88 3.27 9.13
CA ALA A 130 -6.50 4.63 8.77
C ALA A 130 -7.43 5.67 9.41
N GLY A 131 -8.74 5.45 9.40
CA GLY A 131 -9.72 6.31 10.05
C GLY A 131 -9.50 6.46 11.56
N ILE A 132 -9.13 5.37 12.26
CA ILE A 132 -8.79 5.39 13.69
C ILE A 132 -7.56 6.27 13.96
N VAL A 133 -6.55 6.20 13.09
CA VAL A 133 -5.24 6.84 13.32
C VAL A 133 -5.21 8.29 12.86
N PHE A 134 -5.82 8.60 11.73
CA PHE A 134 -5.83 9.95 11.14
C PHE A 134 -7.11 10.72 11.43
N GLY A 135 -8.17 10.04 11.81
CA GLY A 135 -9.54 10.56 11.91
C GLY A 135 -10.31 10.42 10.59
N ASP A 136 -11.55 9.95 10.66
CA ASP A 136 -12.39 9.69 9.48
C ASP A 136 -12.58 10.93 8.58
N GLY A 137 -12.76 12.10 9.20
CA GLY A 137 -12.90 13.37 8.47
C GLY A 137 -11.63 13.70 7.68
N PHE A 138 -10.44 13.49 8.25
CA PHE A 138 -9.18 13.74 7.57
C PHE A 138 -8.96 12.77 6.40
N VAL A 139 -9.22 11.48 6.60
CA VAL A 139 -9.07 10.44 5.57
C VAL A 139 -10.00 10.67 4.38
N LYS A 140 -11.19 11.23 4.63
CA LYS A 140 -12.17 11.55 3.57
C LYS A 140 -11.63 12.61 2.60
N ASP A 141 -10.93 13.59 3.11
CA ASP A 141 -10.49 14.76 2.34
C ASP A 141 -9.01 14.68 1.91
N ASN A 142 -8.24 13.72 2.44
CA ASN A 142 -6.81 13.61 2.22
C ASN A 142 -6.38 12.19 1.86
N THR A 143 -5.30 12.09 1.06
CA THR A 143 -4.68 10.82 0.75
C THR A 143 -3.70 10.43 1.87
N VAL A 144 -3.93 9.27 2.49
CA VAL A 144 -3.14 8.75 3.62
C VAL A 144 -2.62 7.33 3.37
N VAL A 145 -3.22 6.63 2.40
CA VAL A 145 -2.86 5.27 2.02
C VAL A 145 -2.62 5.22 0.52
N VAL A 146 -1.53 4.63 0.11
CA VAL A 146 -1.33 4.22 -1.29
C VAL A 146 -1.35 2.70 -1.37
N SER A 147 -2.00 2.12 -2.37
CA SER A 147 -1.99 0.68 -2.58
C SER A 147 -1.39 0.32 -3.93
N ILE A 148 -0.96 -0.92 -4.08
CA ILE A 148 -0.46 -1.45 -5.35
C ILE A 148 -1.30 -2.65 -5.75
N THR A 149 -1.78 -2.63 -6.99
CA THR A 149 -2.47 -3.74 -7.63
C THR A 149 -1.68 -4.21 -8.84
N ASN A 150 -1.68 -5.50 -9.07
CA ASN A 150 -1.01 -6.08 -10.23
C ASN A 150 -2.04 -6.57 -11.24
N CYS A 151 -1.73 -6.45 -12.52
CA CYS A 151 -2.44 -7.14 -13.57
C CYS A 151 -1.48 -8.10 -14.28
N ASN A 152 -2.02 -9.21 -14.78
CA ASN A 152 -1.24 -10.11 -15.63
C ASN A 152 -1.24 -9.60 -17.08
N SER A 153 -0.10 -9.72 -17.74
CA SER A 153 -0.01 -9.40 -19.17
C SER A 153 -0.91 -10.33 -20.00
N PRO A 154 -1.68 -9.83 -20.98
CA PRO A 154 -1.87 -8.43 -21.39
C PRO A 154 -3.12 -7.80 -20.73
N LEU A 155 -2.97 -7.17 -19.58
CA LEU A 155 -4.04 -6.46 -18.87
C LEU A 155 -5.18 -7.37 -18.38
N VAL A 156 -4.81 -8.53 -17.83
CA VAL A 156 -5.76 -9.45 -17.18
C VAL A 156 -5.85 -9.09 -15.70
N TRP A 157 -7.05 -8.72 -15.28
CA TRP A 157 -7.36 -8.34 -13.90
C TRP A 157 -8.16 -9.45 -13.22
N ASP A 158 -7.82 -9.80 -12.00
CA ASP A 158 -8.67 -10.65 -11.19
C ASP A 158 -9.71 -9.83 -10.40
N GLN A 159 -10.79 -10.49 -10.03
CA GLN A 159 -11.91 -9.84 -9.34
C GLN A 159 -11.50 -9.31 -7.95
N THR A 160 -10.64 -10.04 -7.24
CA THR A 160 -10.15 -9.67 -5.91
C THR A 160 -9.43 -8.32 -5.93
N MET A 161 -8.50 -8.15 -6.89
CA MET A 161 -7.78 -6.89 -7.07
C MET A 161 -8.71 -5.74 -7.47
N LEU A 162 -9.66 -6.00 -8.38
CA LEU A 162 -10.64 -5.00 -8.81
C LEU A 162 -11.54 -4.55 -7.66
N ASP A 163 -11.98 -5.46 -6.80
CA ASP A 163 -12.82 -5.13 -5.65
C ASP A 163 -12.04 -4.33 -4.60
N ALA A 164 -10.78 -4.66 -4.33
CA ALA A 164 -9.92 -3.86 -3.48
C ALA A 164 -9.65 -2.46 -4.05
N MET A 165 -9.41 -2.36 -5.38
CA MET A 165 -9.28 -1.05 -6.06
C MET A 165 -10.51 -0.17 -5.85
N ARG A 166 -11.71 -0.74 -5.96
CA ARG A 166 -12.96 0.00 -5.73
C ARG A 166 -13.06 0.56 -4.31
N VAL A 167 -12.61 -0.20 -3.31
CA VAL A 167 -12.58 0.28 -1.93
C VAL A 167 -11.69 1.52 -1.81
N TYR A 168 -10.43 1.45 -2.25
CA TYR A 168 -9.52 2.59 -2.17
C TYR A 168 -10.02 3.79 -3.00
N ALA A 169 -10.49 3.54 -4.22
CA ALA A 169 -11.03 4.60 -5.08
C ALA A 169 -12.26 5.29 -4.46
N SER A 170 -13.16 4.54 -3.78
CA SER A 170 -14.32 5.13 -3.10
C SER A 170 -13.96 5.99 -1.89
N HIS A 171 -12.74 5.84 -1.37
CA HIS A 171 -12.19 6.65 -0.28
C HIS A 171 -11.18 7.70 -0.79
N ASN A 172 -11.14 7.98 -2.09
CA ASN A 172 -10.19 8.92 -2.72
C ASN A 172 -8.71 8.59 -2.45
N GLN A 173 -8.39 7.30 -2.26
CA GLN A 173 -7.01 6.88 -2.01
C GLN A 173 -6.35 6.42 -3.32
N PRO A 174 -5.09 6.81 -3.57
CA PRO A 174 -4.38 6.49 -4.80
C PRO A 174 -4.00 5.02 -4.89
N ILE A 175 -3.95 4.54 -6.14
CA ILE A 175 -3.63 3.15 -6.47
C ILE A 175 -2.54 3.14 -7.54
N ILE A 176 -1.50 2.37 -7.30
CA ILE A 176 -0.48 2.05 -8.30
C ILE A 176 -0.94 0.81 -9.05
N ALA A 177 -1.10 0.91 -10.36
CA ALA A 177 -1.35 -0.24 -11.23
C ALA A 177 -0.03 -0.70 -11.84
N ALA A 178 0.41 -1.90 -11.50
CA ALA A 178 1.65 -2.49 -11.98
C ALA A 178 1.35 -3.69 -12.90
N PRO A 179 2.05 -3.83 -14.03
CA PRO A 179 1.94 -5.01 -14.90
C PRO A 179 2.65 -6.23 -14.32
#